data_ccb344efbc6595402cdb9411d14e292c
#
_entry.id   ccb344efbc6595402cdb9411d14e292c
#
_cell.length_a   1.000
_cell.length_b   1.000
_cell.length_c   1.000
_cell.angle_alpha   90.00
_cell.angle_beta   90.00
_cell.angle_gamma   90.00
#
_symmetry.space_group_name_H-M   'P 1'
#
loop_
_entity.id
_entity.type
_entity.pdbx_description
1 polymer ?
#
loop_
_entity_poly.entity_id
_entity_poly.type
_entity_poly.pdbx_seq_one_letter_code
_entity_poly.pdbx_strand_id
1 'polypeptide(L)'
;MTATTKTGGLRKALAGVCALALALCLAVPALAISIPQRPENQYVLDEAGVLSEETEQEIIDTNNALFEETGAQVVVVAVDFLGGEDIEDYAYTLFNSWGIGSVERNN
;
A
#
# COMPACT_ATOMS: atom_id res chain seq x y z
N MET A 1 -37.17 36.17 -24.79
CA MET A 1 -35.75 35.90 -25.09
C MET A 1 -34.87 35.96 -23.85
N THR A 2 -35.08 36.90 -22.93
CA THR A 2 -34.33 36.94 -21.68
C THR A 2 -34.48 35.70 -20.79
N ALA A 3 -35.67 35.05 -20.80
CA ALA A 3 -35.91 33.82 -20.05
C ALA A 3 -35.05 32.65 -20.56
N THR A 4 -34.83 32.58 -21.87
CA THR A 4 -34.00 31.52 -22.47
C THR A 4 -32.55 31.68 -22.10
N THR A 5 -32.04 32.92 -22.03
CA THR A 5 -30.68 33.22 -21.65
C THR A 5 -30.43 32.88 -20.16
N LYS A 6 -31.37 33.21 -19.28
CA LYS A 6 -31.30 32.86 -17.83
C LYS A 6 -31.32 31.34 -17.65
N THR A 7 -32.16 30.62 -18.39
CA THR A 7 -32.23 29.16 -18.32
C THR A 7 -30.92 28.53 -18.76
N GLY A 8 -30.28 29.06 -19.82
CA GLY A 8 -28.98 28.57 -20.27
C GLY A 8 -27.87 28.77 -19.25
N GLY A 9 -27.84 29.94 -18.58
CA GLY A 9 -26.88 30.24 -17.53
C GLY A 9 -27.07 29.35 -16.30
N LEU A 10 -28.31 29.12 -15.89
CA LEU A 10 -28.64 28.26 -14.77
C LEU A 10 -28.24 26.82 -15.05
N ARG A 11 -28.48 26.30 -16.23
CA ARG A 11 -28.07 24.93 -16.63
C ARG A 11 -26.56 24.78 -16.58
N LYS A 12 -25.82 25.75 -17.06
CA LYS A 12 -24.34 25.74 -16.99
C LYS A 12 -23.85 25.78 -15.55
N ALA A 13 -24.47 26.55 -14.69
CA ALA A 13 -24.13 26.62 -13.28
C ALA A 13 -24.40 25.29 -12.58
N LEU A 14 -25.54 24.66 -12.86
CA LEU A 14 -25.89 23.34 -12.31
C LEU A 14 -24.94 22.26 -12.79
N ALA A 15 -24.56 22.27 -14.07
CA ALA A 15 -23.60 21.34 -14.62
C ALA A 15 -22.23 21.48 -13.95
N GLY A 16 -21.79 22.71 -13.71
CA GLY A 16 -20.54 23.00 -12.99
C GLY A 16 -20.56 22.48 -11.55
N VAL A 17 -21.65 22.68 -10.82
CA VAL A 17 -21.81 22.21 -9.44
C VAL A 17 -21.83 20.68 -9.41
N CYS A 18 -22.52 20.01 -10.33
CA CYS A 18 -22.54 18.56 -10.42
C CYS A 18 -21.16 18.00 -10.73
N ALA A 19 -20.42 18.62 -11.65
CA ALA A 19 -19.06 18.22 -11.99
C ALA A 19 -18.12 18.36 -10.79
N LEU A 20 -18.25 19.45 -10.04
CA LEU A 20 -17.44 19.67 -8.83
C LEU A 20 -17.78 18.65 -7.73
N ALA A 21 -19.05 18.34 -7.53
CA ALA A 21 -19.48 17.34 -6.56
C ALA A 21 -18.97 15.94 -6.94
N LEU A 22 -18.98 15.58 -8.22
CA LEU A 22 -18.41 14.34 -8.71
C LEU A 22 -16.90 14.28 -8.51
N ALA A 23 -16.20 15.37 -8.78
CA ALA A 23 -14.76 15.45 -8.56
C ALA A 23 -14.39 15.27 -7.09
N LEU A 24 -15.17 15.85 -6.18
CA LEU A 24 -14.98 15.68 -4.74
C LEU A 24 -15.23 14.26 -4.29
N CYS A 25 -16.23 13.56 -4.85
CA CYS A 25 -16.49 12.15 -4.56
C CYS A 25 -15.35 11.25 -5.05
N LEU A 26 -14.78 11.56 -6.22
CA LEU A 26 -13.65 10.82 -6.77
C LEU A 26 -12.34 11.13 -6.05
N ALA A 27 -12.24 12.29 -5.43
CA ALA A 27 -11.06 12.73 -4.68
C ALA A 27 -11.02 12.16 -3.25
N VAL A 28 -12.11 11.53 -2.77
CA VAL A 28 -12.07 10.81 -1.50
C VAL A 28 -11.07 9.67 -1.65
N PRO A 29 -9.95 9.70 -0.90
CA PRO A 29 -8.99 8.62 -1.03
C PRO A 29 -9.67 7.31 -0.66
N ALA A 30 -9.62 6.35 -1.55
CA ALA A 30 -9.94 4.97 -1.19
C ALA A 30 -9.13 4.67 0.07
N LEU A 31 -9.74 4.04 1.07
CA LEU A 31 -9.05 3.64 2.29
C LEU A 31 -7.99 2.62 1.89
N ALA A 32 -6.86 3.14 1.41
CA ALA A 32 -5.72 2.30 1.04
C ALA A 32 -5.01 1.86 2.31
N ILE A 33 -4.63 0.59 2.37
CA ILE A 33 -3.82 0.06 3.45
C ILE A 33 -2.47 0.78 3.43
N SER A 34 -2.11 1.38 4.57
CA SER A 34 -0.83 2.07 4.70
C SER A 34 0.27 1.05 4.98
N ILE A 35 1.17 0.89 4.02
CA ILE A 35 2.28 -0.05 4.12
C ILE A 35 3.59 0.73 4.34
N PRO A 36 4.41 0.35 5.31
CA PRO A 36 5.72 0.97 5.51
C PRO A 36 6.63 0.69 4.33
N GLN A 37 7.66 1.52 4.18
CA GLN A 37 8.64 1.34 3.12
C GLN A 37 9.49 0.11 3.41
N ARG A 38 9.83 -0.66 2.37
CA ARG A 38 10.71 -1.81 2.51
C ARG A 38 12.08 -1.37 3.02
N PRO A 39 12.63 -2.00 4.07
CA PRO A 39 13.93 -1.62 4.62
C PRO A 39 15.08 -2.00 3.67
N GLU A 40 16.23 -1.36 3.85
CA GLU A 40 17.41 -1.64 3.03
C GLU A 40 17.90 -3.08 3.13
N ASN A 41 17.73 -3.71 4.30
CA ASN A 41 18.10 -5.11 4.48
C ASN A 41 17.19 -6.07 3.71
N GLN A 42 16.00 -5.62 3.28
CA GLN A 42 15.02 -6.30 2.45
C GLN A 42 14.23 -7.43 3.13
N TYR A 43 14.58 -7.88 4.30
CA TYR A 43 14.02 -9.09 4.91
C TYR A 43 13.34 -8.89 6.25
N VAL A 44 13.73 -7.89 7.03
CA VAL A 44 13.14 -7.71 8.35
C VAL A 44 12.87 -6.24 8.65
N LEU A 45 11.65 -5.97 9.08
CA LEU A 45 11.23 -4.67 9.56
C LEU A 45 10.55 -4.85 10.91
N ASP A 46 11.11 -4.27 11.96
CA ASP A 46 10.60 -4.38 13.32
C ASP A 46 10.23 -3.00 13.87
N GLU A 47 9.07 -2.49 13.45
CA GLU A 47 8.53 -1.24 13.97
C GLU A 47 8.03 -1.39 15.39
N ALA A 48 7.61 -2.59 15.77
CA ALA A 48 7.11 -2.89 17.11
C ALA A 48 8.23 -2.98 18.15
N GLY A 49 9.49 -3.14 17.72
CA GLY A 49 10.63 -3.23 18.62
C GLY A 49 10.64 -4.51 19.45
N VAL A 50 10.17 -5.62 18.87
CA VAL A 50 10.05 -6.89 19.59
C VAL A 50 11.17 -7.88 19.27
N LEU A 51 11.97 -7.59 18.26
CA LEU A 51 13.10 -8.43 17.86
C LEU A 51 14.41 -7.83 18.36
N SER A 52 15.34 -8.69 18.78
CA SER A 52 16.70 -8.25 19.11
C SER A 52 17.49 -8.03 17.82
N GLU A 53 18.55 -7.22 17.90
CA GLU A 53 19.47 -7.00 16.77
C GLU A 53 20.07 -8.31 16.29
N GLU A 54 20.40 -9.20 17.22
CA GLU A 54 20.94 -10.53 16.93
C GLU A 54 19.96 -11.36 16.11
N THR A 55 18.67 -11.36 16.48
CA THR A 55 17.62 -12.06 15.75
C THR A 55 17.41 -11.46 14.36
N GLU A 56 17.41 -10.15 14.24
CA GLU A 56 17.29 -9.48 12.95
C GLU A 56 18.44 -9.87 12.02
N GLN A 57 19.68 -9.87 12.55
CA GLN A 57 20.84 -10.24 11.76
C GLN A 57 20.79 -11.70 11.32
N GLU A 58 20.30 -12.59 12.18
CA GLU A 58 20.13 -14.00 11.85
C GLU A 58 19.12 -14.18 10.71
N ILE A 59 18.03 -13.44 10.75
CA ILE A 59 17.02 -13.44 9.67
C ILE A 59 17.65 -12.98 8.36
N ILE A 60 18.42 -11.90 8.39
CA ILE A 60 19.09 -11.35 7.21
C ILE A 60 20.07 -12.35 6.63
N ASP A 61 20.94 -12.92 7.45
CA ASP A 61 21.97 -13.86 7.01
C ASP A 61 21.36 -15.13 6.43
N THR A 62 20.35 -15.68 7.10
CA THR A 62 19.64 -16.86 6.63
C THR A 62 18.97 -16.61 5.29
N ASN A 63 18.34 -15.44 5.11
CA ASN A 63 17.70 -15.08 3.86
C ASN A 63 18.69 -14.88 2.72
N ASN A 64 19.84 -14.28 2.99
CA ASN A 64 20.87 -14.11 1.98
C ASN A 64 21.33 -15.47 1.44
N ALA A 65 21.57 -16.43 2.32
CA ALA A 65 21.93 -17.78 1.93
C ALA A 65 20.80 -18.50 1.18
N LEU A 66 19.58 -18.39 1.68
CA LEU A 66 18.41 -19.00 1.06
C LEU A 66 18.14 -18.45 -0.33
N PHE A 67 18.21 -17.15 -0.49
CA PHE A 67 18.00 -16.51 -1.78
C PHE A 67 19.08 -16.91 -2.79
N GLU A 68 20.32 -16.98 -2.37
CA GLU A 68 21.44 -17.39 -3.21
C GLU A 68 21.26 -18.81 -3.72
N GLU A 69 20.80 -19.73 -2.86
CA GLU A 69 20.63 -21.13 -3.22
C GLU A 69 19.36 -21.41 -3.99
N THR A 70 18.25 -20.78 -3.62
CA THR A 70 16.93 -21.17 -4.14
C THR A 70 16.13 -20.02 -4.76
N GLY A 71 16.52 -18.78 -4.52
CA GLY A 71 15.74 -17.61 -4.90
C GLY A 71 14.54 -17.34 -3.98
N ALA A 72 14.35 -18.16 -2.96
CA ALA A 72 13.28 -17.96 -2.00
C ALA A 72 13.61 -16.86 -1.01
N GLN A 73 12.58 -16.21 -0.48
CA GLN A 73 12.70 -15.14 0.50
C GLN A 73 11.66 -15.34 1.60
N VAL A 74 12.07 -15.11 2.84
CA VAL A 74 11.16 -15.05 3.99
C VAL A 74 11.27 -13.66 4.60
N VAL A 75 10.21 -12.90 4.52
CA VAL A 75 10.19 -11.52 5.02
C VAL A 75 9.42 -11.47 6.33
N VAL A 76 10.02 -10.86 7.33
CA VAL A 76 9.45 -10.72 8.67
C VAL A 76 9.13 -9.26 8.94
N VAL A 77 7.87 -8.99 9.25
CA VAL A 77 7.41 -7.64 9.55
C VAL A 77 6.66 -7.65 10.87
N ALA A 78 7.16 -6.90 11.83
CA ALA A 78 6.52 -6.74 13.13
C ALA A 78 6.05 -5.30 13.26
N VAL A 79 4.73 -5.11 13.32
CA VAL A 79 4.10 -3.80 13.45
C VAL A 79 3.21 -3.77 14.68
N ASP A 80 3.06 -2.59 15.27
CA ASP A 80 2.20 -2.40 16.45
C ASP A 80 0.71 -2.40 16.09
N PHE A 81 0.40 -1.96 14.88
CA PHE A 81 -0.98 -1.70 14.51
C PHE A 81 -1.19 -1.85 13.00
N LEU A 82 -2.24 -2.53 12.63
CA LEU A 82 -2.58 -2.78 11.23
C LEU A 82 -3.50 -1.73 10.61
N GLY A 83 -3.81 -0.65 11.32
CA GLY A 83 -4.72 0.38 10.83
C GLY A 83 -6.17 -0.08 10.77
N GLY A 84 -6.56 -1.09 11.54
CA GLY A 84 -7.89 -1.67 11.50
C GLY A 84 -8.10 -2.67 10.35
N GLU A 85 -7.05 -2.97 9.61
CA GLU A 85 -7.12 -3.90 8.48
C GLU A 85 -6.97 -5.36 8.93
N ASP A 86 -7.48 -6.26 8.12
CA ASP A 86 -7.28 -7.69 8.28
C ASP A 86 -5.81 -8.05 8.02
N ILE A 87 -5.27 -8.99 8.79
CA ILE A 87 -3.86 -9.39 8.66
C ILE A 87 -3.56 -9.99 7.28
N GLU A 88 -4.49 -10.73 6.69
CA GLU A 88 -4.31 -11.32 5.37
C GLU A 88 -4.24 -10.26 4.29
N ASP A 89 -5.14 -9.28 4.34
CA ASP A 89 -5.16 -8.16 3.39
C ASP A 89 -3.90 -7.30 3.54
N TYR A 90 -3.47 -7.07 4.77
CA TYR A 90 -2.24 -6.33 5.06
C TYR A 90 -1.02 -7.04 4.48
N ALA A 91 -0.88 -8.33 4.76
CA ALA A 91 0.25 -9.13 4.28
C ALA A 91 0.28 -9.20 2.76
N TYR A 92 -0.87 -9.39 2.12
CA TYR A 92 -0.99 -9.42 0.66
C TYR A 92 -0.58 -8.09 0.03
N THR A 93 -1.08 -6.98 0.59
CA THR A 93 -0.74 -5.64 0.11
C THR A 93 0.74 -5.35 0.27
N LEU A 94 1.32 -5.72 1.40
CA LEU A 94 2.73 -5.55 1.68
C LEU A 94 3.59 -6.38 0.71
N PHE A 95 3.24 -7.63 0.50
CA PHE A 95 3.93 -8.54 -0.43
C PHE A 95 4.00 -7.92 -1.83
N ASN A 96 2.87 -7.42 -2.32
CA ASN A 96 2.80 -6.81 -3.65
C ASN A 96 3.52 -5.46 -3.71
N SER A 97 3.35 -4.62 -2.68
CA SER A 97 3.98 -3.30 -2.63
C SER A 97 5.52 -3.39 -2.60
N TRP A 98 6.04 -4.38 -1.91
CA TRP A 98 7.48 -4.58 -1.80
C TRP A 98 8.06 -5.40 -2.95
N GLY A 99 7.23 -5.98 -3.81
CA GLY A 99 7.71 -6.80 -4.92
C GLY A 99 8.44 -8.05 -4.49
N ILE A 100 7.95 -8.68 -3.42
CA ILE A 100 8.57 -9.89 -2.88
C ILE A 100 8.33 -11.06 -3.82
N GLY A 101 9.36 -11.87 -4.02
CA GLY A 101 9.30 -13.03 -4.88
C GLY A 101 9.78 -12.73 -6.29
N SER A 102 9.79 -13.75 -7.13
CA SER A 102 10.25 -13.67 -8.51
C SER A 102 9.31 -14.43 -9.43
N VAL A 103 8.84 -13.77 -10.48
CA VAL A 103 7.98 -14.39 -11.51
C VAL A 103 8.73 -15.50 -12.21
N GLU A 104 10.02 -15.28 -12.50
CA GLU A 104 10.87 -16.26 -13.19
C GLU A 104 11.10 -17.52 -12.38
N ARG A 105 11.18 -17.38 -11.05
CA ARG A 105 11.43 -18.51 -10.13
C ARG A 105 10.17 -19.03 -9.46
N ASN A 106 9.05 -18.41 -9.71
CA ASN A 106 7.77 -18.77 -9.11
C ASN A 106 7.79 -18.79 -7.58
N ASN A 107 8.46 -17.81 -7.00
CA ASN A 107 8.58 -17.69 -5.54
C ASN A 107 8.22 -16.30 -5.01
#